data_961193c488b7703fc1dcbc4bcc32fa17
#
_entry.id   961193c488b7703fc1dcbc4bcc32fa17
#
_cell.length_a   1.000
_cell.length_b   1.000
_cell.length_c   1.000
_cell.angle_alpha   90.00
_cell.angle_beta   90.00
_cell.angle_gamma   90.00
#
_symmetry.space_group_name_H-M   'P 1'
#
loop_
_entity.id
_entity.type
_entity.pdbx_description
1 polymer ?
#
loop_
_entity_poly.entity_id
_entity_poly.type
_entity_poly.pdbx_seq_one_letter_code
_entity_poly.pdbx_strand_id
1 'polypeptide(L)'
;MLFRSLSLVFAVAMGLSLSTTAMVARRIGEKDPEGAAVAGVQAIAIGIAVSILMGVPCAFFAPNLLRLMGASPEIVSSGSGYARLALGGSGVVLLLFLNNAIFRGAGDAAIAMRLLWVSNIINLVLDPCLIFGWGPFPRMGVTGAALATFTGRSIGVAYQFYQIGRAQSELQSP
;
A
#
# COMPACT_ATOMS: atom_id res chain seq x y z
N MET A 1 -10.67 -14.99 11.86
CA MET A 1 -9.69 -14.21 12.63
C MET A 1 -8.73 -13.41 11.76
N LEU A 2 -8.21 -13.93 10.64
CA LEU A 2 -7.42 -13.15 9.65
C LEU A 2 -8.10 -11.84 9.24
N PHE A 3 -9.41 -11.86 9.05
CA PHE A 3 -10.20 -10.69 8.72
C PHE A 3 -10.10 -9.59 9.79
N ARG A 4 -10.06 -9.97 11.08
CA ARG A 4 -9.93 -9.01 12.20
C ARG A 4 -8.54 -8.36 12.26
N SER A 5 -7.48 -9.12 11.96
CA SER A 5 -6.11 -8.58 11.92
C SER A 5 -5.90 -7.65 10.74
N LEU A 6 -6.43 -8.00 9.57
CA LEU A 6 -6.42 -7.12 8.39
C LEU A 6 -7.26 -5.86 8.63
N SER A 7 -8.42 -5.98 9.29
CA SER A 7 -9.26 -4.82 9.63
C SER A 7 -8.54 -3.82 10.51
N LEU A 8 -7.65 -4.26 11.41
CA LEU A 8 -6.87 -3.38 12.27
C LEU A 8 -5.85 -2.57 11.43
N VAL A 9 -5.16 -3.23 10.49
CA VAL A 9 -4.24 -2.56 9.56
C VAL A 9 -4.99 -1.52 8.72
N PHE A 10 -6.17 -1.90 8.19
CA PHE A 10 -7.01 -0.97 7.44
C PHE A 10 -7.52 0.19 8.30
N ALA A 11 -7.90 -0.04 9.56
CA ALA A 11 -8.34 1.02 10.47
C ALA A 11 -7.23 2.04 10.73
N VAL A 12 -6.00 1.58 10.97
CA VAL A 12 -4.82 2.45 11.13
C VAL A 12 -4.54 3.22 9.83
N ALA A 13 -4.57 2.54 8.67
CA ALA A 13 -4.36 3.16 7.38
C ALA A 13 -5.41 4.25 7.08
N MET A 14 -6.68 3.98 7.37
CA MET A 14 -7.78 4.95 7.20
C MET A 14 -7.64 6.13 8.13
N GLY A 15 -7.32 5.92 9.42
CA GLY A 15 -7.11 6.98 10.39
C GLY A 15 -5.98 7.91 9.97
N LEU A 16 -4.82 7.36 9.61
CA LEU A 16 -3.68 8.14 9.11
C LEU A 16 -4.01 8.85 7.78
N SER A 17 -4.76 8.20 6.90
CA SER A 17 -5.18 8.78 5.62
C SER A 17 -6.11 9.99 5.82
N LEU A 18 -7.09 9.89 6.72
CA LEU A 18 -8.02 10.99 7.01
C LEU A 18 -7.28 12.18 7.64
N SER A 19 -6.42 11.94 8.63
CA SER A 19 -5.64 13.02 9.25
C SER A 19 -4.67 13.68 8.27
N THR A 20 -4.01 12.90 7.40
CA THR A 20 -3.14 13.42 6.34
C THR A 20 -3.92 14.30 5.36
N THR A 21 -5.09 13.84 4.89
CA THR A 21 -5.94 14.63 4.00
C THR A 21 -6.33 15.96 4.65
N ALA A 22 -6.75 15.93 5.92
CA ALA A 22 -7.15 17.13 6.64
C ALA A 22 -5.99 18.13 6.84
N MET A 23 -4.80 17.62 7.21
CA MET A 23 -3.61 18.47 7.41
C MET A 23 -3.16 19.13 6.10
N VAL A 24 -3.06 18.35 5.01
CA VAL A 24 -2.65 18.87 3.70
C VAL A 24 -3.68 19.86 3.17
N ALA A 25 -4.98 19.53 3.22
CA ALA A 25 -6.04 20.42 2.78
C ALA A 25 -6.08 21.74 3.57
N ARG A 26 -5.85 21.68 4.88
CA ARG A 26 -5.75 22.88 5.72
C ARG A 26 -4.60 23.77 5.28
N ARG A 27 -3.40 23.23 5.08
CA ARG A 27 -2.23 24.00 4.65
C ARG A 27 -2.41 24.63 3.27
N ILE A 28 -3.02 23.90 2.35
CA ILE A 28 -3.38 24.43 1.02
C ILE A 28 -4.40 25.58 1.16
N GLY A 29 -5.41 25.45 2.04
CA GLY A 29 -6.38 26.50 2.32
C GLY A 29 -5.75 27.75 2.98
N GLU A 30 -4.72 27.59 3.80
CA GLU A 30 -3.91 28.65 4.39
C GLU A 30 -2.92 29.29 3.38
N LYS A 31 -2.90 28.82 2.10
CA LYS A 31 -1.94 29.23 1.06
C LYS A 31 -0.48 28.99 1.45
N ASP A 32 -0.23 27.93 2.20
CA ASP A 32 1.08 27.48 2.66
C ASP A 32 1.47 26.17 1.95
N PRO A 33 1.98 26.23 0.70
CA PRO A 33 2.37 25.04 -0.05
C PRO A 33 3.57 24.33 0.55
N GLU A 34 4.50 25.06 1.18
CA GLU A 34 5.64 24.47 1.85
C GLU A 34 5.21 23.66 3.08
N GLY A 35 4.33 24.20 3.91
CA GLY A 35 3.75 23.50 5.04
C GLY A 35 2.93 22.27 4.60
N ALA A 36 2.26 22.33 3.46
CA ALA A 36 1.56 21.18 2.89
C ALA A 36 2.55 20.07 2.45
N ALA A 37 3.66 20.43 1.82
CA ALA A 37 4.72 19.50 1.44
C ALA A 37 5.36 18.83 2.66
N VAL A 38 5.69 19.62 3.69
CA VAL A 38 6.23 19.10 4.96
C VAL A 38 5.25 18.14 5.62
N ALA A 39 3.96 18.46 5.69
CA ALA A 39 2.93 17.58 6.23
C ALA A 39 2.84 16.25 5.46
N GLY A 40 2.95 16.30 4.12
CA GLY A 40 3.00 15.11 3.26
C GLY A 40 4.21 14.22 3.54
N VAL A 41 5.40 14.81 3.62
CA VAL A 41 6.64 14.07 3.93
C VAL A 41 6.58 13.44 5.31
N GLN A 42 6.09 14.17 6.33
CA GLN A 42 5.91 13.63 7.67
C GLN A 42 4.92 12.47 7.70
N ALA A 43 3.81 12.58 6.98
CA ALA A 43 2.85 11.48 6.86
C ALA A 43 3.47 10.23 6.23
N ILE A 44 4.26 10.39 5.17
CA ILE A 44 4.99 9.29 4.52
C ILE A 44 6.01 8.67 5.48
N ALA A 45 6.78 9.49 6.21
CA ALA A 45 7.77 9.01 7.19
C ALA A 45 7.10 8.18 8.31
N ILE A 46 5.98 8.67 8.85
CA ILE A 46 5.17 7.94 9.84
C ILE A 46 4.64 6.64 9.22
N GLY A 47 4.13 6.70 7.99
CA GLY A 47 3.65 5.53 7.26
C GLY A 47 4.73 4.46 7.09
N ILE A 48 5.94 4.85 6.72
CA ILE A 48 7.08 3.93 6.61
C ILE A 48 7.42 3.33 7.97
N ALA A 49 7.51 4.15 9.03
CA ALA A 49 7.81 3.67 10.37
C ALA A 49 6.77 2.66 10.87
N VAL A 50 5.49 2.97 10.72
CA VAL A 50 4.39 2.06 11.07
C VAL A 50 4.42 0.79 10.22
N SER A 51 4.71 0.91 8.92
CA SER A 51 4.82 -0.23 8.01
C SER A 51 5.93 -1.20 8.41
N ILE A 52 7.09 -0.67 8.79
CA ILE A 52 8.22 -1.49 9.25
C ILE A 52 7.87 -2.14 10.60
N LEU A 53 7.33 -1.35 11.54
CA LEU A 53 7.01 -1.83 12.88
C LEU A 53 5.94 -2.94 12.88
N MET A 54 4.96 -2.85 11.99
CA MET A 54 3.89 -3.85 11.89
C MET A 54 4.19 -4.94 10.85
N GLY A 55 4.67 -4.56 9.67
CA GLY A 55 4.83 -5.47 8.54
C GLY A 55 5.95 -6.48 8.74
N VAL A 56 7.10 -6.04 9.27
CA VAL A 56 8.27 -6.91 9.46
C VAL A 56 7.97 -8.03 10.47
N PRO A 57 7.51 -7.75 11.71
CA PRO A 57 7.15 -8.82 12.63
C PRO A 57 6.05 -9.74 12.09
N CYS A 58 5.01 -9.17 11.47
CA CYS A 58 3.92 -9.97 10.91
C CYS A 58 4.39 -10.90 9.79
N ALA A 59 5.32 -10.48 8.95
CA ALA A 59 5.90 -11.33 7.90
C ALA A 59 6.76 -12.47 8.47
N PHE A 60 7.58 -12.18 9.49
CA PHE A 60 8.38 -13.20 10.15
C PHE A 60 7.54 -14.22 10.90
N PHE A 61 6.55 -13.77 11.64
CA PHE A 61 5.68 -14.62 12.44
C PHE A 61 4.44 -15.14 11.71
N ALA A 62 4.32 -14.91 10.39
CA ALA A 62 3.17 -15.33 9.60
C ALA A 62 2.80 -16.83 9.76
N PRO A 63 3.74 -17.81 9.73
CA PRO A 63 3.41 -19.20 9.98
C PRO A 63 2.87 -19.46 11.38
N ASN A 64 3.43 -18.78 12.40
CA ASN A 64 3.00 -18.91 13.78
C ASN A 64 1.61 -18.29 13.99
N LEU A 65 1.35 -17.16 13.33
CA LEU A 65 0.03 -16.54 13.33
C LEU A 65 -1.02 -17.48 12.72
N LEU A 66 -0.72 -18.14 11.60
CA LEU A 66 -1.61 -19.12 11.00
C LEU A 66 -1.88 -20.30 11.96
N ARG A 67 -0.87 -20.82 12.66
CA ARG A 67 -1.02 -21.88 13.65
C ARG A 67 -1.89 -21.43 14.83
N LEU A 68 -1.65 -20.23 15.39
CA LEU A 68 -2.45 -19.65 16.46
C LEU A 68 -3.93 -19.45 16.06
N MET A 69 -4.18 -19.28 14.76
CA MET A 69 -5.52 -19.17 14.20
C MET A 69 -6.19 -20.52 13.96
N GLY A 70 -5.52 -21.63 14.31
CA GLY A 70 -6.07 -22.98 14.17
C GLY A 70 -5.96 -23.56 12.75
N ALA A 71 -5.05 -23.01 11.92
CA ALA A 71 -4.82 -23.56 10.59
C ALA A 71 -4.17 -24.95 10.66
N SER A 72 -4.62 -25.88 9.83
CA SER A 72 -4.02 -27.22 9.72
C SER A 72 -2.58 -27.11 9.19
N PRO A 73 -1.70 -28.09 9.45
CA PRO A 73 -0.32 -28.11 8.95
C PRO A 73 -0.23 -27.93 7.43
N GLU A 74 -1.19 -28.47 6.69
CA GLU A 74 -1.28 -28.33 5.23
C GLU A 74 -1.56 -26.89 4.81
N ILE A 75 -2.47 -26.20 5.51
CA ILE A 75 -2.78 -24.78 5.28
C ILE A 75 -1.60 -23.91 5.65
N VAL A 76 -0.88 -24.22 6.73
CA VAL A 76 0.33 -23.50 7.12
C VAL A 76 1.42 -23.65 6.06
N SER A 77 1.64 -24.84 5.52
CA SER A 77 2.66 -25.09 4.50
C SER A 77 2.36 -24.40 3.18
N SER A 78 1.12 -24.47 2.70
CA SER A 78 0.71 -23.87 1.41
C SER A 78 0.39 -22.38 1.50
N GLY A 79 -0.14 -21.92 2.64
CA GLY A 79 -0.60 -20.53 2.84
C GLY A 79 0.43 -19.58 3.47
N SER A 80 1.56 -20.09 3.98
CA SER A 80 2.56 -19.24 4.64
C SER A 80 3.21 -18.24 3.67
N GLY A 81 3.42 -18.60 2.42
CA GLY A 81 3.92 -17.69 1.39
C GLY A 81 2.96 -16.52 1.13
N TYR A 82 1.69 -16.83 0.98
CA TYR A 82 0.64 -15.83 0.86
C TYR A 82 0.58 -14.91 2.09
N ALA A 83 0.55 -15.49 3.29
CA ALA A 83 0.46 -14.74 4.53
C ALA A 83 1.66 -13.82 4.75
N ARG A 84 2.88 -14.26 4.42
CA ARG A 84 4.08 -13.41 4.47
C ARG A 84 3.99 -12.23 3.53
N LEU A 85 3.59 -12.46 2.27
CA LEU A 85 3.43 -11.40 1.28
C LEU A 85 2.27 -10.45 1.64
N ALA A 86 1.13 -10.97 2.09
CA ALA A 86 -0.03 -10.16 2.44
C ALA A 86 0.22 -9.29 3.68
N LEU A 87 0.84 -9.85 4.72
CA LEU A 87 1.13 -9.14 5.96
C LEU A 87 2.37 -8.25 5.83
N GLY A 88 3.45 -8.76 5.22
CA GLY A 88 4.67 -7.97 4.96
C GLY A 88 4.44 -6.86 3.94
N GLY A 89 3.57 -7.10 2.95
CA GLY A 89 3.15 -6.13 1.95
C GLY A 89 2.15 -5.08 2.45
N SER A 90 1.67 -5.19 3.70
CA SER A 90 0.74 -4.21 4.29
C SER A 90 1.29 -2.78 4.30
N GLY A 91 2.62 -2.63 4.37
CA GLY A 91 3.29 -1.34 4.25
C GLY A 91 3.06 -0.64 2.92
N VAL A 92 3.08 -1.37 1.82
CA VAL A 92 2.77 -0.80 0.48
C VAL A 92 1.32 -0.32 0.44
N VAL A 93 0.40 -1.05 1.08
CA VAL A 93 -1.00 -0.64 1.19
C VAL A 93 -1.12 0.65 1.98
N LEU A 94 -0.43 0.75 3.12
CA LEU A 94 -0.43 1.96 3.94
C LEU A 94 0.11 3.17 3.17
N LEU A 95 1.24 3.02 2.48
CA LEU A 95 1.82 4.07 1.64
C LEU A 95 0.87 4.48 0.51
N LEU A 96 0.20 3.52 -0.13
CA LEU A 96 -0.81 3.82 -1.16
C LEU A 96 -1.95 4.69 -0.60
N PHE A 97 -2.44 4.37 0.60
CA PHE A 97 -3.49 5.16 1.27
C PHE A 97 -3.01 6.56 1.63
N LEU A 98 -1.79 6.71 2.15
CA LEU A 98 -1.22 8.00 2.54
C LEU A 98 -0.95 8.89 1.32
N ASN A 99 -0.36 8.34 0.27
CA ASN A 99 -0.12 9.09 -0.96
C ASN A 99 -1.45 9.54 -1.60
N ASN A 100 -2.46 8.66 -1.65
CA ASN A 100 -3.80 9.05 -2.09
C ASN A 100 -4.41 10.15 -1.20
N ALA A 101 -4.13 10.14 0.10
CA ALA A 101 -4.59 11.16 1.03
C ALA A 101 -3.94 12.51 0.76
N ILE A 102 -2.64 12.53 0.44
CA ILE A 102 -1.89 13.75 0.06
C ILE A 102 -2.51 14.35 -1.20
N PHE A 103 -2.71 13.55 -2.27
CA PHE A 103 -3.31 14.04 -3.52
C PHE A 103 -4.73 14.58 -3.31
N ARG A 104 -5.57 13.87 -2.52
CA ARG A 104 -6.92 14.36 -2.20
C ARG A 104 -6.86 15.65 -1.37
N GLY A 105 -5.97 15.74 -0.40
CA GLY A 105 -5.75 16.94 0.41
C GLY A 105 -5.27 18.14 -0.42
N ALA A 106 -4.45 17.88 -1.45
CA ALA A 106 -3.99 18.88 -2.39
C ALA A 106 -5.06 19.30 -3.44
N GLY A 107 -6.22 18.65 -3.44
CA GLY A 107 -7.30 18.94 -4.40
C GLY A 107 -7.22 18.15 -5.71
N ASP A 108 -6.20 17.31 -5.91
CA ASP A 108 -6.05 16.51 -7.12
C ASP A 108 -6.47 15.04 -6.91
N ALA A 109 -7.77 14.87 -6.73
CA ALA A 109 -8.37 13.53 -6.62
C ALA A 109 -8.27 12.72 -7.94
N ALA A 110 -8.06 13.39 -9.08
CA ALA A 110 -7.99 12.73 -10.37
C ALA A 110 -6.72 11.87 -10.49
N ILE A 111 -5.59 12.33 -9.97
CA ILE A 111 -4.35 11.54 -9.93
C ILE A 111 -4.57 10.28 -9.08
N ALA A 112 -5.15 10.41 -7.88
CA ALA A 112 -5.45 9.27 -7.02
C ALA A 112 -6.34 8.23 -7.72
N MET A 113 -7.35 8.67 -8.46
CA MET A 113 -8.25 7.80 -9.22
C MET A 113 -7.52 7.08 -10.36
N ARG A 114 -6.75 7.80 -11.19
CA ARG A 114 -5.98 7.21 -12.29
C ARG A 114 -5.02 6.12 -11.80
N LEU A 115 -4.39 6.34 -10.67
CA LEU A 115 -3.46 5.38 -10.06
C LEU A 115 -4.15 4.11 -9.60
N LEU A 116 -5.33 4.23 -8.99
CA LEU A 116 -6.12 3.06 -8.63
C LEU A 116 -6.51 2.24 -9.85
N TRP A 117 -6.89 2.88 -10.95
CA TRP A 117 -7.18 2.20 -12.20
C TRP A 117 -5.96 1.47 -12.75
N VAL A 118 -4.81 2.14 -12.83
CA VAL A 118 -3.56 1.52 -13.33
C VAL A 118 -3.16 0.32 -12.47
N SER A 119 -3.15 0.47 -11.13
CA SER A 119 -2.83 -0.63 -10.22
C SER A 119 -3.79 -1.81 -10.35
N ASN A 120 -5.10 -1.55 -10.52
CA ASN A 120 -6.09 -2.60 -10.68
C ASN A 120 -5.99 -3.31 -12.04
N ILE A 121 -5.68 -2.57 -13.12
CA ILE A 121 -5.46 -3.16 -14.45
C ILE A 121 -4.23 -4.07 -14.42
N ILE A 122 -3.13 -3.61 -13.82
CA ILE A 122 -1.91 -4.43 -13.66
C ILE A 122 -2.23 -5.70 -12.87
N ASN A 123 -2.97 -5.58 -11.78
CA ASN A 123 -3.39 -6.71 -10.96
C ASN A 123 -4.25 -7.69 -11.77
N LEU A 124 -5.25 -7.19 -12.49
CA LEU A 124 -6.16 -8.00 -13.33
C LEU A 124 -5.39 -8.82 -14.39
N VAL A 125 -4.31 -8.26 -14.94
CA VAL A 125 -3.47 -8.95 -15.93
C VAL A 125 -2.51 -9.94 -15.26
N LEU A 126 -1.87 -9.53 -14.14
CA LEU A 126 -0.89 -10.36 -13.46
C LEU A 126 -1.51 -11.53 -12.68
N ASP A 127 -2.73 -11.37 -12.17
CA ASP A 127 -3.42 -12.43 -11.42
C ASP A 127 -3.49 -13.75 -12.22
N PRO A 128 -4.08 -13.81 -13.42
CA PRO A 128 -4.12 -15.06 -14.18
C PRO A 128 -2.73 -15.56 -14.59
N CYS A 129 -1.80 -14.66 -14.89
CA CYS A 129 -0.43 -15.03 -15.25
C CYS A 129 0.28 -15.76 -14.11
N LEU A 130 0.19 -15.24 -12.88
CA LEU A 130 0.90 -15.80 -11.72
C LEU A 130 0.12 -16.91 -11.01
N ILE A 131 -1.21 -16.89 -11.04
CA ILE A 131 -2.03 -17.96 -10.43
C ILE A 131 -1.97 -19.23 -11.27
N PHE A 132 -2.20 -19.11 -12.58
CA PHE A 132 -2.31 -20.25 -13.49
C PHE A 132 -1.02 -20.56 -14.23
N GLY A 133 -0.03 -19.66 -14.20
CA GLY A 133 1.22 -19.85 -14.92
C GLY A 133 1.07 -19.58 -16.42
N TRP A 134 0.34 -18.52 -16.80
CA TRP A 134 0.22 -18.16 -18.22
C TRP A 134 1.49 -17.45 -18.72
N GLY A 135 1.94 -17.84 -19.90
CA GLY A 135 3.16 -17.28 -20.51
C GLY A 135 4.44 -17.79 -19.83
N PRO A 136 5.44 -16.91 -19.58
CA PRO A 136 6.73 -17.31 -19.02
C PRO A 136 6.71 -17.46 -17.48
N PHE A 137 5.55 -17.29 -16.84
CA PHE A 137 5.44 -17.26 -15.38
C PHE A 137 5.21 -18.67 -14.79
N PRO A 138 5.84 -19.00 -13.66
CA PRO A 138 5.58 -20.25 -12.96
C PRO A 138 4.18 -20.21 -12.31
N ARG A 139 3.53 -21.36 -12.26
CA ARG A 139 2.26 -21.53 -11.57
C ARG A 139 2.44 -21.43 -10.06
N MET A 140 2.01 -20.33 -9.46
CA MET A 140 2.20 -20.03 -8.03
C MET A 140 0.92 -20.16 -7.20
N GLY A 141 -0.24 -20.38 -7.83
CA GLY A 141 -1.51 -20.52 -7.14
C GLY A 141 -1.83 -19.28 -6.28
N VAL A 142 -2.24 -19.52 -5.03
CA VAL A 142 -2.66 -18.45 -4.09
C VAL A 142 -1.52 -17.44 -3.80
N THR A 143 -0.28 -17.93 -3.74
CA THR A 143 0.89 -17.04 -3.54
C THR A 143 1.08 -16.11 -4.74
N GLY A 144 0.75 -16.57 -5.96
CA GLY A 144 0.76 -15.75 -7.16
C GLY A 144 -0.20 -14.56 -7.09
N ALA A 145 -1.40 -14.76 -6.55
CA ALA A 145 -2.36 -13.68 -6.33
C ALA A 145 -1.83 -12.61 -5.37
N ALA A 146 -1.16 -13.04 -4.26
CA ALA A 146 -0.53 -12.09 -3.35
C ALA A 146 0.58 -11.30 -4.03
N LEU A 147 1.41 -11.97 -4.85
CA LEU A 147 2.52 -11.35 -5.57
C LEU A 147 2.01 -10.35 -6.64
N ALA A 148 0.96 -10.71 -7.38
CA ALA A 148 0.33 -9.81 -8.35
C ALA A 148 -0.20 -8.54 -7.67
N THR A 149 -0.92 -8.71 -6.58
CA THR A 149 -1.45 -7.60 -5.78
C THR A 149 -0.33 -6.72 -5.22
N PHE A 150 0.72 -7.32 -4.67
CA PHE A 150 1.88 -6.60 -4.14
C PHE A 150 2.58 -5.80 -5.25
N THR A 151 2.82 -6.43 -6.41
CA THR A 151 3.49 -5.81 -7.56
C THR A 151 2.67 -4.65 -8.11
N GLY A 152 1.37 -4.84 -8.35
CA GLY A 152 0.50 -3.80 -8.87
C GLY A 152 0.43 -2.58 -7.94
N ARG A 153 0.35 -2.80 -6.63
CA ARG A 153 0.36 -1.72 -5.63
C ARG A 153 1.72 -1.04 -5.52
N SER A 154 2.82 -1.79 -5.59
CA SER A 154 4.18 -1.23 -5.55
C SER A 154 4.45 -0.33 -6.74
N ILE A 155 4.02 -0.72 -7.95
CA ILE A 155 4.11 0.11 -9.15
C ILE A 155 3.26 1.38 -8.96
N GLY A 156 2.04 1.25 -8.40
CA GLY A 156 1.19 2.39 -8.07
C GLY A 156 1.88 3.39 -7.12
N VAL A 157 2.47 2.88 -6.03
CA VAL A 157 3.21 3.72 -5.06
C VAL A 157 4.44 4.37 -5.70
N ALA A 158 5.22 3.65 -6.50
CA ALA A 158 6.38 4.20 -7.19
C ALA A 158 5.98 5.35 -8.14
N TYR A 159 4.89 5.18 -8.89
CA TYR A 159 4.37 6.24 -9.75
C TYR A 159 3.85 7.44 -8.94
N GLN A 160 3.24 7.23 -7.77
CA GLN A 160 2.84 8.33 -6.88
C GLN A 160 4.03 9.14 -6.40
N PHE A 161 5.12 8.49 -6.00
CA PHE A 161 6.35 9.19 -5.63
C PHE A 161 6.95 9.98 -6.79
N TYR A 162 6.91 9.44 -8.01
CA TYR A 162 7.33 10.15 -9.21
C TYR A 162 6.50 11.42 -9.43
N GLN A 163 5.18 11.35 -9.28
CA GLN A 163 4.29 12.52 -9.42
C GLN A 163 4.50 13.56 -8.32
N ILE A 164 4.71 13.13 -7.06
CA ILE A 164 5.02 14.05 -5.97
C ILE A 164 6.34 14.78 -6.24
N GLY A 165 7.38 14.05 -6.67
CA GLY A 165 8.68 14.65 -7.00
C GLY A 165 8.60 15.65 -8.17
N ARG A 166 7.79 15.32 -9.19
CA ARG A 166 7.55 16.21 -10.32
C ARG A 166 6.84 17.50 -9.89
N ALA A 167 5.79 17.40 -9.09
CA ALA A 167 5.08 18.57 -8.59
C ALA A 167 5.99 19.49 -7.76
N GLN A 168 6.91 18.94 -6.96
CA GLN A 168 7.89 19.71 -6.22
C GLN A 168 8.88 20.43 -7.14
N SER A 169 9.34 19.78 -8.23
CA SER A 169 10.27 20.41 -9.18
C SER A 169 9.63 21.55 -9.97
N GLU A 170 8.34 21.43 -10.29
CA GLU A 170 7.58 22.50 -10.98
C GLU A 170 7.38 23.74 -10.07
N LEU A 171 7.24 23.53 -8.75
CA LEU A 171 7.14 24.64 -7.79
C LEU A 171 8.47 25.36 -7.52
N GLN A 172 9.60 24.73 -7.81
CA GLN A 172 10.95 25.27 -7.60
C GLN A 172 11.54 25.87 -8.89
N SER A 173 10.90 25.71 -10.02
CA SER A 173 11.33 26.36 -11.25
C SER A 173 10.83 27.82 -11.26
N PRO A 174 11.73 28.81 -11.46
CA PRO A 174 11.39 30.24 -11.45
C PRO A 174 10.47 30.62 -12.60
#